data_9620051fc42cc85cabbf26317ac73d7f
#
_entry.id   9620051fc42cc85cabbf26317ac73d7f
#
_cell.length_a   1.000
_cell.length_b   1.000
_cell.length_c   1.000
_cell.angle_alpha   90.00
_cell.angle_beta   90.00
_cell.angle_gamma   90.00
#
_symmetry.space_group_name_H-M   'P 1'
#
loop_
_entity.id
_entity.type
_entity.pdbx_description
1 polymer ?
#
loop_
_entity_poly.entity_id
_entity_poly.type
_entity_poly.pdbx_seq_one_letter_code
_entity_poly.pdbx_strand_id
1 'polypeptide(L)'
;PATRQTPAGLPRCSSRQVDVYSASEEVELFLNGASLGRRTVVDFTVTYSVRYTPGELKAVGYTGGLCDGELTLRTAQDAQMTLTADRKTLQANGEDAAFVMIQFVDANGTADLHTKHTLKVELEGAGILEAVGGANPCSEERYDTPESETFDGCCMAVIRAGEAAGEIHLTVTADDSVQKQLTILVQKAEG
;
A
#
# COMPACT_ATOMS: atom_id res chain seq x y z
N PRO A 1 24.52 -12.82 -42.03
CA PRO A 1 24.52 -11.62 -41.20
C PRO A 1 23.39 -11.76 -40.15
N ALA A 2 23.80 -11.98 -38.92
CA ALA A 2 22.90 -12.14 -37.81
C ALA A 2 22.48 -10.73 -37.33
N THR A 3 21.21 -10.41 -37.44
CA THR A 3 20.62 -9.18 -36.90
C THR A 3 20.55 -9.30 -35.37
N ARG A 4 21.41 -8.56 -34.68
CA ARG A 4 21.31 -8.37 -33.22
C ARG A 4 20.02 -7.58 -32.95
N GLN A 5 19.02 -8.23 -32.38
CA GLN A 5 17.91 -7.54 -31.73
C GLN A 5 18.43 -6.90 -30.43
N THR A 6 18.45 -5.59 -30.41
CA THR A 6 18.64 -4.80 -29.19
C THR A 6 17.41 -5.02 -28.29
N PRO A 7 17.58 -5.43 -27.01
CA PRO A 7 16.44 -5.54 -26.12
C PRO A 7 15.78 -4.16 -25.96
N ALA A 8 14.45 -4.14 -26.01
CA ALA A 8 13.63 -2.94 -25.82
C ALA A 8 14.06 -2.21 -24.53
N GLY A 9 14.33 -0.91 -24.69
CA GLY A 9 14.95 -0.09 -23.67
C GLY A 9 14.15 -0.09 -22.35
N LEU A 10 14.85 -0.33 -21.29
CA LEU A 10 14.42 0.04 -19.93
C LEU A 10 13.90 1.50 -19.96
N PRO A 11 12.81 1.83 -19.26
CA PRO A 11 12.29 3.19 -19.23
C PRO A 11 13.42 4.13 -18.80
N ARG A 12 13.64 5.18 -19.58
CA ARG A 12 14.64 6.20 -19.27
C ARG A 12 14.29 6.73 -17.88
N CYS A 13 15.14 6.44 -16.92
CA CYS A 13 15.02 6.90 -15.53
C CYS A 13 15.08 8.44 -15.55
N SER A 14 13.92 9.08 -15.64
CA SER A 14 13.80 10.53 -15.53
C SER A 14 14.13 10.93 -14.10
N SER A 15 14.92 12.00 -13.92
CA SER A 15 15.05 12.61 -12.60
C SER A 15 13.68 13.10 -12.15
N ARG A 16 13.36 12.86 -10.87
CA ARG A 16 12.16 13.37 -10.20
C ARG A 16 12.53 14.57 -9.36
N GLN A 17 11.66 15.54 -9.31
CA GLN A 17 11.75 16.63 -8.36
C GLN A 17 11.23 16.12 -7.01
N VAL A 18 12.03 16.34 -5.97
CA VAL A 18 11.68 16.04 -4.58
C VAL A 18 11.68 17.35 -3.82
N ASP A 19 10.53 17.77 -3.34
CA ASP A 19 10.36 18.94 -2.50
C ASP A 19 10.34 18.50 -1.03
N VAL A 20 11.22 19.08 -0.23
CA VAL A 20 11.28 18.88 1.21
C VAL A 20 10.77 20.15 1.88
N TYR A 21 9.71 20.01 2.68
CA TYR A 21 9.16 21.10 3.48
C TYR A 21 9.74 21.04 4.89
N SER A 22 10.35 22.12 5.34
CA SER A 22 11.02 22.20 6.64
C SER A 22 11.00 23.62 7.19
N ALA A 23 10.94 23.72 8.53
CA ALA A 23 11.19 24.96 9.26
C ALA A 23 12.68 25.17 9.60
N SER A 24 13.54 24.18 9.32
CA SER A 24 14.99 24.25 9.51
C SER A 24 15.62 25.31 8.60
N GLU A 25 16.83 25.78 8.94
CA GLU A 25 17.59 26.71 8.09
C GLU A 25 18.14 26.03 6.84
N GLU A 26 18.55 24.76 6.97
CA GLU A 26 19.10 23.95 5.90
C GLU A 26 18.58 22.52 5.98
N VAL A 27 18.55 21.84 4.83
CA VAL A 27 18.24 20.41 4.73
C VAL A 27 19.31 19.71 3.93
N GLU A 28 19.70 18.53 4.37
CA GLU A 28 20.54 17.60 3.61
C GLU A 28 19.70 16.37 3.24
N LEU A 29 19.70 16.02 1.94
CA LEU A 29 18.99 14.88 1.43
C LEU A 29 19.96 13.73 1.14
N PHE A 30 19.60 12.52 1.56
CA PHE A 30 20.38 11.30 1.35
C PHE A 30 19.57 10.30 0.54
N LEU A 31 20.21 9.65 -0.42
CA LEU A 31 19.63 8.51 -1.16
C LEU A 31 20.53 7.30 -0.90
N ASN A 32 19.96 6.26 -0.27
CA ASN A 32 20.68 5.04 0.10
C ASN A 32 21.98 5.33 0.86
N GLY A 33 21.93 6.29 1.80
CA GLY A 33 23.08 6.72 2.60
C GLY A 33 24.05 7.68 1.89
N ALA A 34 23.93 7.89 0.58
CA ALA A 34 24.73 8.86 -0.14
C ALA A 34 24.13 10.25 -0.08
N SER A 35 24.88 11.26 0.37
CA SER A 35 24.43 12.65 0.42
C SER A 35 24.23 13.21 -1.00
N LEU A 36 23.09 13.85 -1.21
CA LEU A 36 22.77 14.63 -2.42
C LEU A 36 23.07 16.13 -2.22
N GLY A 37 23.68 16.45 -1.10
CA GLY A 37 24.09 17.79 -0.71
C GLY A 37 23.16 18.45 0.28
N ARG A 38 23.70 19.41 1.00
CA ARG A 38 23.02 20.27 1.95
C ARG A 38 22.64 21.59 1.28
N ARG A 39 21.41 22.05 1.49
CA ARG A 39 20.85 23.25 0.84
C ARG A 39 20.08 24.09 1.84
N THR A 40 20.12 25.41 1.65
CA THR A 40 19.33 26.36 2.43
C THR A 40 17.85 26.22 2.07
N VAL A 41 17.00 26.23 3.08
CA VAL A 41 15.54 26.27 2.93
C VAL A 41 15.10 27.69 2.61
N VAL A 42 14.26 27.85 1.58
CA VAL A 42 13.67 29.15 1.19
C VAL A 42 12.16 28.99 1.18
N ASP A 43 11.46 29.88 1.84
CA ASP A 43 10.00 29.81 1.97
C ASP A 43 9.51 28.41 2.42
N PHE A 44 10.18 27.88 3.46
CA PHE A 44 9.91 26.55 4.02
C PHE A 44 10.09 25.37 3.05
N THR A 45 10.72 25.59 1.89
CA THR A 45 10.87 24.57 0.86
C THR A 45 12.30 24.47 0.36
N VAL A 46 12.76 23.27 0.11
CA VAL A 46 13.99 23.00 -0.66
C VAL A 46 13.75 21.89 -1.67
N THR A 47 14.18 22.09 -2.90
CA THR A 47 13.96 21.17 -4.03
C THR A 47 15.23 20.46 -4.42
N TYR A 48 15.13 19.14 -4.62
CA TYR A 48 16.20 18.31 -5.14
C TYR A 48 15.76 17.64 -6.45
N SER A 49 16.68 17.49 -7.39
CA SER A 49 16.49 16.64 -8.57
C SER A 49 17.11 15.28 -8.28
N VAL A 50 16.27 14.26 -8.10
CA VAL A 50 16.69 12.93 -7.65
C VAL A 50 16.35 11.91 -8.73
N ARG A 51 17.33 11.08 -9.10
CA ARG A 51 17.05 9.91 -9.92
C ARG A 51 16.43 8.83 -9.04
N TYR A 52 15.21 8.39 -9.38
CA TYR A 52 14.56 7.33 -8.63
C TYR A 52 15.44 6.07 -8.59
N THR A 53 15.69 5.61 -7.38
CA THR A 53 16.41 4.37 -7.08
C THR A 53 15.70 3.74 -5.88
N PRO A 54 15.30 2.46 -5.93
CA PRO A 54 14.72 1.78 -4.78
C PRO A 54 15.65 1.85 -3.56
N GLY A 55 15.06 1.89 -2.38
CA GLY A 55 15.77 1.93 -1.11
C GLY A 55 15.27 3.03 -0.18
N GLU A 56 16.19 3.78 0.41
CA GLU A 56 15.92 4.79 1.41
C GLU A 56 16.19 6.20 0.89
N LEU A 57 15.23 7.10 1.09
CA LEU A 57 15.38 8.55 0.91
C LEU A 57 15.22 9.20 2.28
N LYS A 58 16.28 9.83 2.79
CA LYS A 58 16.31 10.45 4.12
C LYS A 58 16.61 11.94 3.99
N ALA A 59 15.78 12.78 4.59
CA ALA A 59 16.00 14.20 4.75
C ALA A 59 16.38 14.50 6.21
N VAL A 60 17.42 15.34 6.40
CA VAL A 60 17.88 15.79 7.72
C VAL A 60 17.87 17.30 7.74
N GLY A 61 17.13 17.89 8.69
CA GLY A 61 17.06 19.32 8.94
C GLY A 61 18.14 19.79 9.89
N TYR A 62 18.61 21.04 9.69
CA TYR A 62 19.62 21.67 10.54
C TYR A 62 19.27 23.13 10.80
N THR A 63 19.42 23.56 12.07
CA THR A 63 19.31 24.95 12.52
C THR A 63 20.50 25.29 13.40
N GLY A 64 21.20 26.39 13.12
CA GLY A 64 22.44 26.76 13.81
C GLY A 64 23.55 25.70 13.67
N GLY A 65 23.54 24.87 12.59
CA GLY A 65 24.47 23.79 12.36
C GLY A 65 24.17 22.48 13.11
N LEU A 66 23.15 22.46 13.96
CA LEU A 66 22.70 21.26 14.71
C LEU A 66 21.51 20.61 14.01
N CYS A 67 21.47 19.26 14.02
CA CYS A 67 20.33 18.50 13.54
C CYS A 67 19.10 18.80 14.41
N ASP A 68 17.99 19.19 13.78
CA ASP A 68 16.72 19.53 14.46
C ASP A 68 15.55 18.64 14.04
N GLY A 69 15.76 17.74 13.07
CA GLY A 69 14.78 16.79 12.64
C GLY A 69 15.23 15.89 11.50
N GLU A 70 14.56 14.75 11.36
CA GLU A 70 14.79 13.84 10.24
C GLU A 70 13.50 13.15 9.80
N LEU A 71 13.40 12.85 8.51
CA LEU A 71 12.33 12.06 7.91
C LEU A 71 12.92 11.06 6.95
N THR A 72 12.43 9.83 7.00
CA THR A 72 12.87 8.76 6.13
C THR A 72 11.70 8.14 5.40
N LEU A 73 11.81 8.04 4.07
CA LEU A 73 10.91 7.30 3.20
C LEU A 73 11.63 6.06 2.68
N ARG A 74 10.92 4.94 2.54
CA ARG A 74 11.47 3.69 2.03
C ARG A 74 10.59 3.13 0.93
N THR A 75 11.21 2.43 -0.02
CA THR A 75 10.48 1.56 -0.94
C THR A 75 10.40 0.17 -0.35
N ALA A 76 9.26 -0.48 -0.49
CA ALA A 76 9.07 -1.86 -0.06
C ALA A 76 10.05 -2.80 -0.76
N GLN A 77 10.50 -3.82 -0.06
CA GLN A 77 11.33 -4.90 -0.58
C GLN A 77 10.67 -6.23 -0.25
N ASP A 78 10.49 -7.10 -1.26
CA ASP A 78 9.89 -8.42 -1.08
C ASP A 78 8.51 -8.37 -0.38
N ALA A 79 7.65 -7.44 -0.83
CA ALA A 79 6.35 -7.22 -0.24
C ALA A 79 5.47 -8.49 -0.31
N GLN A 80 4.79 -8.78 0.78
CA GLN A 80 3.90 -9.91 0.92
C GLN A 80 2.47 -9.44 1.14
N MET A 81 1.50 -10.15 0.59
CA MET A 81 0.10 -9.88 0.84
C MET A 81 -0.23 -10.07 2.33
N THR A 82 -0.94 -9.12 2.91
CA THR A 82 -1.48 -9.17 4.27
C THR A 82 -2.98 -8.90 4.26
N LEU A 83 -3.72 -9.55 5.15
CA LEU A 83 -5.15 -9.34 5.35
C LEU A 83 -5.36 -8.84 6.78
N THR A 84 -6.01 -7.70 6.94
CA THR A 84 -6.32 -7.11 8.24
C THR A 84 -7.78 -6.69 8.28
N ALA A 85 -8.58 -7.32 9.17
CA ALA A 85 -9.95 -6.90 9.42
C ALA A 85 -9.98 -5.84 10.54
N ASP A 86 -10.84 -4.84 10.39
CA ASP A 86 -11.10 -3.84 11.43
C ASP A 86 -11.75 -4.47 12.68
N ARG A 87 -12.50 -5.55 12.48
CA ARG A 87 -13.09 -6.37 13.54
C ARG A 87 -13.06 -7.85 13.18
N LYS A 88 -12.91 -8.70 14.17
CA LYS A 88 -12.84 -10.16 14.01
C LYS A 88 -14.12 -10.88 14.43
N THR A 89 -15.09 -10.14 14.93
CA THR A 89 -16.37 -10.66 15.40
C THR A 89 -17.49 -9.75 14.93
N LEU A 90 -18.53 -10.34 14.35
CA LEU A 90 -19.74 -9.67 13.88
C LEU A 90 -20.97 -10.26 14.58
N GLN A 91 -22.07 -9.50 14.59
CA GLN A 91 -23.37 -9.95 15.09
C GLN A 91 -24.18 -10.57 13.96
N ALA A 92 -24.85 -11.71 14.22
CA ALA A 92 -25.71 -12.41 13.26
C ALA A 92 -27.05 -11.69 13.12
N ASN A 93 -27.05 -10.48 12.58
CA ASN A 93 -28.24 -9.63 12.41
C ASN A 93 -28.53 -9.24 10.96
N GLY A 94 -27.72 -9.74 10.01
CA GLY A 94 -27.85 -9.41 8.60
C GLY A 94 -27.39 -8.01 8.20
N GLU A 95 -26.88 -7.19 9.15
CA GLU A 95 -26.53 -5.78 8.92
C GLU A 95 -25.07 -5.48 9.34
N ASP A 96 -24.55 -6.19 10.35
CA ASP A 96 -23.20 -5.92 10.87
C ASP A 96 -22.13 -6.26 9.82
N ALA A 97 -21.12 -5.41 9.70
CA ALA A 97 -20.13 -5.52 8.65
C ALA A 97 -18.70 -5.36 9.16
N ALA A 98 -17.76 -6.00 8.48
CA ALA A 98 -16.32 -5.83 8.64
C ALA A 98 -15.68 -5.32 7.36
N PHE A 99 -14.64 -4.51 7.53
CA PHE A 99 -13.78 -4.02 6.45
C PHE A 99 -12.44 -4.74 6.51
N VAL A 100 -12.11 -5.47 5.44
CA VAL A 100 -10.85 -6.19 5.36
C VAL A 100 -9.92 -5.46 4.41
N MET A 101 -8.85 -4.91 4.97
CA MET A 101 -7.78 -4.31 4.20
C MET A 101 -6.87 -5.40 3.66
N ILE A 102 -6.66 -5.41 2.35
CA ILE A 102 -5.74 -6.27 1.62
C ILE A 102 -4.56 -5.39 1.22
N GLN A 103 -3.36 -5.66 1.74
CA GLN A 103 -2.17 -4.84 1.49
C GLN A 103 -0.98 -5.70 1.12
N PHE A 104 -0.10 -5.14 0.28
CA PHE A 104 1.22 -5.69 0.03
C PHE A 104 2.26 -4.86 0.77
N VAL A 105 2.87 -5.47 1.79
CA VAL A 105 3.85 -4.81 2.67
C VAL A 105 5.09 -5.67 2.83
N ASP A 106 6.24 -5.02 3.00
CA ASP A 106 7.49 -5.70 3.32
C ASP A 106 7.57 -6.07 4.82
N ALA A 107 8.67 -6.72 5.21
CA ALA A 107 8.91 -7.13 6.60
C ALA A 107 8.98 -5.95 7.59
N ASN A 108 9.17 -4.72 7.12
CA ASN A 108 9.20 -3.50 7.92
C ASN A 108 7.84 -2.78 7.94
N GLY A 109 6.82 -3.32 7.27
CA GLY A 109 5.51 -2.71 7.14
C GLY A 109 5.43 -1.62 6.07
N THR A 110 6.45 -1.49 5.20
CA THR A 110 6.43 -0.54 4.08
C THR A 110 5.54 -1.09 2.96
N ALA A 111 4.55 -0.30 2.53
CA ALA A 111 3.66 -0.69 1.46
C ALA A 111 4.34 -0.64 0.09
N ASP A 112 4.06 -1.61 -0.76
CA ASP A 112 4.46 -1.58 -2.18
C ASP A 112 3.48 -0.72 -2.98
N LEU A 113 3.85 0.52 -3.21
CA LEU A 113 3.05 1.49 -3.95
C LEU A 113 3.20 1.37 -5.48
N HIS A 114 4.04 0.48 -5.97
CA HIS A 114 4.44 0.44 -7.37
C HIS A 114 3.88 -0.74 -8.14
N THR A 115 3.74 -1.88 -7.48
CA THR A 115 3.25 -3.10 -8.11
C THR A 115 1.72 -3.14 -8.05
N LYS A 116 1.10 -3.34 -9.19
CA LYS A 116 -0.32 -3.64 -9.27
C LYS A 116 -0.51 -5.15 -9.19
N HIS A 117 -1.45 -5.58 -8.38
CA HIS A 117 -1.85 -6.97 -8.24
C HIS A 117 -3.31 -7.11 -8.60
N THR A 118 -3.63 -8.12 -9.41
CA THR A 118 -5.01 -8.53 -9.65
C THR A 118 -5.45 -9.44 -8.53
N LEU A 119 -6.56 -9.10 -7.88
CA LEU A 119 -7.10 -9.83 -6.73
C LEU A 119 -8.38 -10.54 -7.11
N LYS A 120 -8.54 -11.76 -6.61
CA LYS A 120 -9.81 -12.50 -6.56
C LYS A 120 -10.14 -12.82 -5.11
N VAL A 121 -11.34 -12.44 -4.68
CA VAL A 121 -11.81 -12.59 -3.31
C VAL A 121 -12.96 -13.59 -3.29
N GLU A 122 -12.79 -14.65 -2.52
CA GLU A 122 -13.80 -15.70 -2.33
C GLU A 122 -14.22 -15.73 -0.86
N LEU A 123 -15.52 -15.88 -0.61
CA LEU A 123 -16.05 -15.91 0.74
C LEU A 123 -16.98 -17.13 0.88
N GLU A 124 -16.77 -17.87 1.97
CA GLU A 124 -17.59 -18.99 2.38
C GLU A 124 -18.08 -18.80 3.82
N GLY A 125 -19.24 -19.39 4.15
CA GLY A 125 -19.75 -19.45 5.52
C GLY A 125 -20.86 -18.45 5.82
N ALA A 126 -20.86 -17.87 7.05
CA ALA A 126 -21.98 -17.14 7.63
C ALA A 126 -22.00 -15.64 7.23
N GLY A 127 -21.58 -15.29 6.01
CA GLY A 127 -21.54 -13.89 5.55
C GLY A 127 -21.71 -13.74 4.04
N ILE A 128 -21.68 -12.50 3.61
CA ILE A 128 -21.85 -12.09 2.21
C ILE A 128 -20.72 -11.11 1.87
N LEU A 129 -20.07 -11.31 0.73
CA LEU A 129 -19.14 -10.35 0.15
C LEU A 129 -19.93 -9.24 -0.53
N GLU A 130 -19.92 -8.05 0.04
CA GLU A 130 -20.70 -6.91 -0.47
C GLU A 130 -19.95 -6.12 -1.53
N ALA A 131 -18.63 -5.94 -1.33
CA ALA A 131 -17.82 -5.15 -2.25
C ALA A 131 -16.35 -5.53 -2.17
N VAL A 132 -15.64 -5.35 -3.30
CA VAL A 132 -14.18 -5.36 -3.38
C VAL A 132 -13.76 -4.18 -4.23
N GLY A 133 -12.76 -3.42 -3.79
CA GLY A 133 -12.26 -2.32 -4.60
C GLY A 133 -11.04 -1.60 -4.03
N GLY A 134 -10.27 -1.04 -4.94
CA GLY A 134 -9.16 -0.12 -4.64
C GLY A 134 -9.64 1.32 -4.46
N ALA A 135 -8.75 2.18 -3.96
CA ALA A 135 -9.00 3.62 -3.79
C ALA A 135 -8.65 4.45 -5.04
N ASN A 136 -8.56 3.85 -6.21
CA ASN A 136 -8.22 4.53 -7.46
C ASN A 136 -9.36 5.46 -7.90
N PRO A 137 -9.20 6.80 -7.86
CA PRO A 137 -10.28 7.73 -8.20
C PRO A 137 -10.64 7.73 -9.70
N CYS A 138 -9.80 7.11 -10.53
CA CYS A 138 -10.01 7.00 -11.98
C CYS A 138 -10.39 5.58 -12.41
N SER A 139 -10.73 4.68 -11.47
CA SER A 139 -11.13 3.31 -11.79
C SER A 139 -12.58 3.30 -12.33
N GLU A 140 -12.80 2.50 -13.37
CA GLU A 140 -14.13 2.15 -13.88
C GLU A 140 -14.57 0.75 -13.42
N GLU A 141 -13.80 0.13 -12.51
CA GLU A 141 -14.13 -1.18 -11.94
C GLU A 141 -15.40 -1.11 -11.10
N ARG A 142 -16.17 -2.18 -11.17
CA ARG A 142 -17.35 -2.35 -10.33
C ARG A 142 -16.93 -2.92 -8.98
N TYR A 143 -17.51 -2.38 -7.90
CA TYR A 143 -17.23 -2.86 -6.54
C TYR A 143 -18.03 -4.12 -6.16
N ASP A 144 -19.09 -4.45 -6.90
CA ASP A 144 -19.96 -5.62 -6.67
C ASP A 144 -19.46 -6.91 -7.36
N THR A 145 -18.20 -6.92 -7.80
CA THR A 145 -17.50 -8.10 -8.35
C THR A 145 -16.46 -8.61 -7.36
N PRO A 146 -16.16 -9.93 -7.36
CA PRO A 146 -15.16 -10.48 -6.48
C PRO A 146 -13.71 -10.22 -6.94
N GLU A 147 -13.53 -9.48 -8.02
CA GLU A 147 -12.23 -9.18 -8.63
C GLU A 147 -11.97 -7.68 -8.63
N SER A 148 -10.75 -7.28 -8.31
CA SER A 148 -10.29 -5.88 -8.37
C SER A 148 -8.77 -5.81 -8.49
N GLU A 149 -8.24 -4.66 -8.93
CA GLU A 149 -6.81 -4.36 -8.88
C GLU A 149 -6.45 -3.58 -7.60
N THR A 150 -5.22 -3.81 -7.10
CA THR A 150 -4.70 -2.95 -6.03
C THR A 150 -4.38 -1.56 -6.56
N PHE A 151 -4.61 -0.55 -5.73
CA PHE A 151 -4.16 0.82 -5.95
C PHE A 151 -3.25 1.24 -4.79
N ASP A 152 -2.05 1.72 -5.10
CA ASP A 152 -1.01 2.03 -4.11
C ASP A 152 -0.79 0.89 -3.09
N GLY A 153 -0.72 -0.36 -3.62
CA GLY A 153 -0.52 -1.57 -2.83
C GLY A 153 -1.68 -2.00 -1.97
N CYS A 154 -2.87 -1.40 -2.13
CA CYS A 154 -4.03 -1.63 -1.27
C CYS A 154 -5.30 -1.96 -2.05
N CYS A 155 -6.15 -2.76 -1.43
CA CYS A 155 -7.54 -3.01 -1.82
C CYS A 155 -8.37 -3.28 -0.56
N MET A 156 -9.67 -3.08 -0.61
CA MET A 156 -10.58 -3.33 0.51
C MET A 156 -11.69 -4.30 0.09
N ALA A 157 -11.97 -5.28 0.95
CA ALA A 157 -13.16 -6.09 0.87
C ALA A 157 -14.14 -5.70 1.99
N VAL A 158 -15.41 -5.56 1.66
CA VAL A 158 -16.50 -5.31 2.59
C VAL A 158 -17.31 -6.58 2.76
N ILE A 159 -17.42 -7.04 3.99
CA ILE A 159 -18.07 -8.30 4.35
C ILE A 159 -19.23 -7.99 5.30
N ARG A 160 -20.42 -8.45 4.98
CA ARG A 160 -21.61 -8.34 5.84
C ARG A 160 -21.93 -9.69 6.48
N ALA A 161 -22.25 -9.68 7.76
CA ALA A 161 -22.73 -10.87 8.46
C ALA A 161 -24.08 -11.34 7.91
N GLY A 162 -24.27 -12.65 7.89
CA GLY A 162 -25.59 -13.25 7.70
C GLY A 162 -26.45 -13.20 8.97
N GLU A 163 -27.62 -13.82 8.90
CA GLU A 163 -28.56 -13.94 10.03
C GLU A 163 -28.24 -15.13 10.96
N ALA A 164 -27.32 -16.01 10.55
CA ALA A 164 -26.93 -17.19 11.31
C ALA A 164 -25.55 -17.03 11.90
N ALA A 165 -25.37 -17.45 13.16
CA ALA A 165 -24.04 -17.54 13.78
C ALA A 165 -23.18 -18.60 13.07
N GLY A 166 -21.88 -18.37 12.99
CA GLY A 166 -20.93 -19.26 12.33
C GLY A 166 -19.61 -18.58 12.07
N GLU A 167 -18.84 -19.09 11.15
CA GLU A 167 -17.57 -18.51 10.70
C GLU A 167 -17.71 -18.04 9.26
N ILE A 168 -17.02 -16.94 8.94
CA ILE A 168 -16.78 -16.45 7.60
C ILE A 168 -15.34 -16.77 7.25
N HIS A 169 -15.13 -17.47 6.17
CA HIS A 169 -13.80 -17.77 5.63
C HIS A 169 -13.59 -16.96 4.36
N LEU A 170 -12.72 -15.95 4.46
CA LEU A 170 -12.30 -15.13 3.35
C LEU A 170 -11.01 -15.69 2.76
N THR A 171 -11.01 -15.98 1.47
CA THR A 171 -9.82 -16.36 0.71
C THR A 171 -9.52 -15.29 -0.33
N VAL A 172 -8.32 -14.75 -0.31
CA VAL A 172 -7.84 -13.78 -1.30
C VAL A 172 -6.71 -14.40 -2.11
N THR A 173 -6.87 -14.42 -3.42
CA THR A 173 -5.84 -14.87 -4.37
C THR A 173 -5.34 -13.68 -5.15
N ALA A 174 -4.01 -13.51 -5.19
CA ALA A 174 -3.35 -12.47 -5.97
C ALA A 174 -2.57 -13.10 -7.13
N ASP A 175 -2.70 -12.51 -8.32
CA ASP A 175 -1.98 -12.89 -9.53
C ASP A 175 -2.04 -14.42 -9.80
N ASP A 176 -3.21 -15.03 -9.55
CA ASP A 176 -3.51 -16.47 -9.71
C ASP A 176 -2.58 -17.43 -8.95
N SER A 177 -1.75 -16.93 -8.04
CA SER A 177 -0.71 -17.77 -7.41
C SER A 177 -0.54 -17.56 -5.91
N VAL A 178 -0.61 -16.34 -5.41
CA VAL A 178 -0.41 -16.04 -3.99
C VAL A 178 -1.76 -16.03 -3.27
N GLN A 179 -1.94 -16.90 -2.28
CA GLN A 179 -3.19 -17.02 -1.57
C GLN A 179 -3.03 -16.74 -0.07
N LYS A 180 -4.00 -16.00 0.50
CA LYS A 180 -4.13 -15.77 1.94
C LYS A 180 -5.56 -15.97 2.38
N GLN A 181 -5.70 -16.35 3.65
CA GLN A 181 -7.00 -16.59 4.28
C GLN A 181 -7.15 -15.80 5.57
N LEU A 182 -8.39 -15.40 5.86
CA LEU A 182 -8.80 -14.74 7.09
C LEU A 182 -10.13 -15.31 7.55
N THR A 183 -10.29 -15.53 8.87
CA THR A 183 -11.55 -15.97 9.46
C THR A 183 -12.13 -14.86 10.33
N ILE A 184 -13.46 -14.63 10.20
CA ILE A 184 -14.25 -13.71 11.02
C ILE A 184 -15.36 -14.53 11.68
N LEU A 185 -15.55 -14.36 12.98
CA LEU A 185 -16.59 -15.04 13.74
C LEU A 185 -17.91 -14.26 13.68
N VAL A 186 -19.00 -14.92 13.36
CA VAL A 186 -20.36 -14.36 13.46
C VAL A 186 -21.03 -14.94 14.69
N GLN A 187 -21.29 -14.10 15.68
CA GLN A 187 -21.91 -14.48 16.95
C GLN A 187 -23.42 -14.20 16.91
N LYS A 188 -24.17 -14.94 17.71
CA LYS A 188 -25.58 -14.71 17.86
C LYS A 188 -25.80 -13.28 18.38
N ALA A 189 -26.71 -12.54 17.76
CA ALA A 189 -27.07 -11.20 18.23
C ALA A 189 -27.59 -11.28 19.66
N GLU A 190 -27.04 -10.46 20.57
CA GLU A 190 -27.62 -10.28 21.89
C GLU A 190 -28.95 -9.53 21.73
N GLY A 191 -30.05 -10.16 22.16
CA GLY A 191 -31.39 -9.63 22.06
C GLY A 191 -31.68 -8.53 23.09
#